data_185ed79c336f3187bac6a6581a7b4c1d
#
_entry.id   185ed79c336f3187bac6a6581a7b4c1d
#
_cell.length_a   1.000
_cell.length_b   1.000
_cell.length_c   1.000
_cell.angle_alpha   90.00
_cell.angle_beta   90.00
_cell.angle_gamma   90.00
#
_symmetry.space_group_name_H-M   'P 1'
#
loop_
_entity.id
_entity.type
_entity.pdbx_description
1 polymer ?
#
loop_
_entity_poly.entity_id
_entity_poly.type
_entity_poly.pdbx_seq_one_letter_code
_entity_poly.pdbx_strand_id
1 'polypeptide(L)'
;EIKNSDIDVRWIIDPLDGTTNFIYSIPHFSISIALEKNNEIISAGVYQPLTDEFFWAVKGKGAFCDNLRIRVSNTENFKDCMIGTGIPHNGMEGHEEYIPGLKKIMNEVSGIRRMGAASLDLVYVAAGRFDGYWEKNLKVMDIAAGSLIVKEAGGSVTDFQGKEDYLKNGKLVATNFK
;
A
#
# COMPACT_ATOMS: atom_id res chain seq x y z
N GLU A 1 4.99 -23.44 13.50
CA GLU A 1 5.32 -23.65 12.08
C GLU A 1 5.04 -25.10 11.71
N ILE A 2 4.00 -25.34 10.93
CA ILE A 2 3.78 -26.67 10.31
C ILE A 2 4.50 -26.61 8.95
N LYS A 3 5.70 -27.17 8.88
CA LYS A 3 6.40 -27.41 7.62
C LYS A 3 5.80 -28.64 6.98
N ASN A 4 4.91 -28.46 6.04
CA ASN A 4 4.57 -29.49 5.06
C ASN A 4 5.61 -29.40 3.92
N SER A 5 6.32 -30.46 3.62
CA SER A 5 7.59 -30.50 2.88
C SER A 5 7.54 -30.12 1.40
N ASP A 6 6.39 -29.77 0.83
CA ASP A 6 6.23 -29.56 -0.62
C ASP A 6 5.52 -28.24 -1.03
N ILE A 7 5.04 -27.43 -0.09
CA ILE A 7 4.38 -26.15 -0.39
C ILE A 7 4.86 -25.11 0.60
N ASP A 8 5.62 -24.10 0.13
CA ASP A 8 6.03 -22.96 0.94
C ASP A 8 4.84 -22.00 1.05
N VAL A 9 4.12 -22.05 2.17
CA VAL A 9 2.98 -21.17 2.46
C VAL A 9 3.22 -20.45 3.77
N ARG A 10 3.09 -19.13 3.77
CA ARG A 10 3.15 -18.34 5.01
C ARG A 10 2.11 -17.22 5.04
N TRP A 11 1.65 -16.91 6.25
CA TRP A 11 0.89 -15.70 6.52
C TRP A 11 1.83 -14.54 6.83
N ILE A 12 1.56 -13.39 6.24
CA ILE A 12 2.22 -12.12 6.53
C ILE A 12 1.15 -11.24 7.17
N ILE A 13 1.34 -10.90 8.44
CA ILE A 13 0.32 -10.22 9.24
C ILE A 13 0.92 -8.98 9.89
N ASP A 14 0.28 -7.84 9.70
CA ASP A 14 0.42 -6.67 10.56
C ASP A 14 -0.88 -6.51 11.37
N PRO A 15 -0.85 -6.78 12.68
CA PRO A 15 -2.04 -6.69 13.52
C PRO A 15 -2.47 -5.24 13.80
N LEU A 16 -1.60 -4.26 13.57
CA LEU A 16 -1.87 -2.84 13.80
C LEU A 16 -0.95 -1.96 12.96
N ASP A 17 -1.25 -1.82 11.66
CA ASP A 17 -0.62 -0.80 10.81
C ASP A 17 -1.14 0.60 11.18
N GLY A 18 -0.25 1.58 11.22
CA GLY A 18 -0.54 2.90 11.77
C GLY A 18 -0.42 2.96 13.30
N THR A 19 0.50 2.21 13.90
CA THR A 19 0.73 2.14 15.36
C THR A 19 0.90 3.52 15.99
N THR A 20 1.62 4.44 15.34
CA THR A 20 1.78 5.81 15.83
C THR A 20 0.43 6.53 15.88
N ASN A 21 -0.39 6.42 14.85
CA ASN A 21 -1.74 6.98 14.83
C ASN A 21 -2.57 6.45 15.99
N PHE A 22 -2.53 5.14 16.20
CA PHE A 22 -3.27 4.49 17.29
C PHE A 22 -2.86 5.02 18.67
N ILE A 23 -1.55 5.13 18.95
CA ILE A 23 -1.00 5.65 20.20
C ILE A 23 -1.47 7.10 20.47
N TYR A 24 -1.53 7.91 19.42
CA TYR A 24 -1.98 9.31 19.51
C TYR A 24 -3.48 9.52 19.31
N SER A 25 -4.27 8.44 19.32
CA SER A 25 -5.73 8.47 19.14
C SER A 25 -6.16 9.13 17.82
N ILE A 26 -5.30 9.05 16.79
CA ILE A 26 -5.63 9.47 15.43
C ILE A 26 -6.42 8.33 14.76
N PRO A 27 -7.66 8.59 14.28
CA PRO A 27 -8.56 7.55 13.80
C PRO A 27 -8.19 7.04 12.39
N HIS A 28 -6.94 6.57 12.21
CA HIS A 28 -6.46 6.05 10.92
C HIS A 28 -5.41 4.95 11.15
N PHE A 29 -5.87 3.70 11.20
CA PHE A 29 -5.09 2.49 11.40
C PHE A 29 -5.87 1.28 10.87
N SER A 30 -5.19 0.16 10.66
CA SER A 30 -5.77 -1.05 10.07
C SER A 30 -5.11 -2.33 10.54
N ILE A 31 -5.72 -3.46 10.17
CA ILE A 31 -5.17 -4.80 10.24
C ILE A 31 -4.89 -5.24 8.79
N SER A 32 -3.66 -5.70 8.54
CA SER A 32 -3.21 -6.16 7.21
C SER A 32 -2.83 -7.62 7.25
N ILE A 33 -3.37 -8.44 6.34
CA ILE A 33 -3.13 -9.87 6.27
C ILE A 33 -2.90 -10.27 4.81
N ALA A 34 -1.81 -10.98 4.53
CA ALA A 34 -1.55 -11.58 3.23
C ALA A 34 -1.17 -13.05 3.35
N LEU A 35 -1.58 -13.84 2.38
CA LEU A 35 -1.17 -15.22 2.20
C LEU A 35 -0.16 -15.29 1.05
N GLU A 36 1.06 -15.69 1.38
CA GLU A 36 2.11 -15.97 0.40
C GLU A 36 2.22 -17.47 0.15
N LYS A 37 2.37 -17.85 -1.11
CA LYS A 37 2.65 -19.22 -1.54
C LYS A 37 3.75 -19.19 -2.60
N ASN A 38 4.83 -19.95 -2.39
CA ASN A 38 5.98 -20.03 -3.31
C ASN A 38 6.53 -18.64 -3.66
N ASN A 39 6.74 -17.77 -2.68
CA ASN A 39 7.19 -16.38 -2.82
C ASN A 39 6.24 -15.45 -3.61
N GLU A 40 4.98 -15.80 -3.72
CA GLU A 40 3.98 -14.99 -4.38
C GLU A 40 2.78 -14.74 -3.47
N ILE A 41 2.33 -13.48 -3.38
CA ILE A 41 1.12 -13.13 -2.63
C ILE A 41 -0.10 -13.57 -3.44
N ILE A 42 -0.91 -14.48 -2.88
CA ILE A 42 -2.05 -15.09 -3.57
C ILE A 42 -3.40 -14.66 -3.01
N SER A 43 -3.44 -14.15 -1.77
CA SER A 43 -4.65 -13.59 -1.16
C SER A 43 -4.27 -12.49 -0.19
N ALA A 44 -5.13 -11.51 -0.05
CA ALA A 44 -4.87 -10.34 0.80
C ALA A 44 -6.17 -9.77 1.38
N GLY A 45 -6.07 -9.21 2.58
CA GLY A 45 -7.11 -8.44 3.24
C GLY A 45 -6.53 -7.31 4.06
N VAL A 46 -7.15 -6.14 4.00
CA VAL A 46 -6.88 -4.97 4.85
C VAL A 46 -8.20 -4.52 5.44
N TYR A 47 -8.28 -4.49 6.76
CA TYR A 47 -9.49 -4.07 7.48
C TYR A 47 -9.26 -2.76 8.22
N GLN A 48 -10.09 -1.77 7.96
CA GLN A 48 -10.11 -0.48 8.66
C GLN A 48 -11.25 -0.48 9.71
N PRO A 49 -10.96 -0.68 11.00
CA PRO A 49 -12.00 -0.90 12.01
C PRO A 49 -12.93 0.29 12.24
N LEU A 50 -12.44 1.50 12.02
CA LEU A 50 -13.21 2.72 12.34
C LEU A 50 -14.26 3.08 11.29
N THR A 51 -14.05 2.67 10.05
CA THR A 51 -15.02 2.86 8.95
C THR A 51 -15.75 1.57 8.61
N ASP A 52 -15.35 0.44 9.25
CA ASP A 52 -15.88 -0.90 9.01
C ASP A 52 -15.74 -1.32 7.53
N GLU A 53 -14.61 -0.95 6.91
CA GLU A 53 -14.30 -1.28 5.52
C GLU A 53 -13.31 -2.45 5.45
N PHE A 54 -13.65 -3.48 4.70
CA PHE A 54 -12.79 -4.62 4.43
C PHE A 54 -12.37 -4.69 2.96
N PHE A 55 -11.13 -4.30 2.68
CA PHE A 55 -10.54 -4.39 1.35
C PHE A 55 -9.88 -5.76 1.18
N TRP A 56 -10.17 -6.45 0.09
CA TRP A 56 -9.60 -7.77 -0.14
C TRP A 56 -9.41 -8.09 -1.61
N ALA A 57 -8.51 -9.03 -1.88
CA ALA A 57 -8.26 -9.56 -3.21
C ALA A 57 -7.77 -11.02 -3.14
N VAL A 58 -8.07 -11.76 -4.20
CA VAL A 58 -7.45 -13.04 -4.51
C VAL A 58 -6.84 -12.92 -5.90
N LYS A 59 -5.62 -13.38 -6.09
CA LYS A 59 -4.89 -13.30 -7.35
C LYS A 59 -5.73 -13.78 -8.53
N GLY A 60 -5.86 -12.93 -9.56
CA GLY A 60 -6.64 -13.18 -10.77
C GLY A 60 -8.17 -13.08 -10.59
N LYS A 61 -8.67 -12.62 -9.43
CA LYS A 61 -10.12 -12.51 -9.18
C LYS A 61 -10.60 -11.06 -9.06
N GLY A 62 -9.68 -10.10 -9.03
CA GLY A 62 -9.97 -8.69 -8.83
C GLY A 62 -9.96 -8.28 -7.36
N ALA A 63 -10.14 -6.98 -7.12
CA ALA A 63 -10.15 -6.38 -5.79
C ALA A 63 -11.56 -5.91 -5.41
N PHE A 64 -11.82 -5.95 -4.10
CA PHE A 64 -13.13 -5.64 -3.53
C PHE A 64 -12.98 -4.82 -2.24
N CYS A 65 -13.98 -3.98 -1.97
CA CYS A 65 -14.26 -3.42 -0.66
C CYS A 65 -15.61 -3.98 -0.22
N ASP A 66 -15.61 -4.76 0.86
CA ASP A 66 -16.76 -5.59 1.27
C ASP A 66 -17.25 -6.48 0.10
N ASN A 67 -18.46 -6.21 -0.39
CA ASN A 67 -19.05 -6.93 -1.52
C ASN A 67 -18.96 -6.16 -2.85
N LEU A 68 -18.35 -4.97 -2.86
CA LEU A 68 -18.28 -4.11 -4.04
C LEU A 68 -16.92 -4.25 -4.71
N ARG A 69 -16.92 -4.50 -6.01
CA ARG A 69 -15.68 -4.52 -6.79
C ARG A 69 -15.10 -3.12 -6.90
N ILE A 70 -13.83 -2.98 -6.56
CA ILE A 70 -13.09 -1.71 -6.65
C ILE A 70 -12.12 -1.70 -7.84
N ARG A 71 -11.77 -0.48 -8.26
CA ARG A 71 -10.79 -0.20 -9.31
C ARG A 71 -9.98 1.03 -8.91
N VAL A 72 -8.74 1.08 -9.38
CA VAL A 72 -7.96 2.33 -9.36
C VAL A 72 -8.69 3.44 -10.11
N SER A 73 -8.36 4.68 -9.83
CA SER A 73 -8.95 5.84 -10.50
C SER A 73 -8.62 5.88 -12.01
N ASN A 74 -9.38 6.68 -12.74
CA ASN A 74 -9.13 6.97 -14.16
C ASN A 74 -8.54 8.37 -14.36
N THR A 75 -7.94 8.98 -13.34
CA THR A 75 -7.29 10.29 -13.44
C THR A 75 -6.07 10.18 -14.37
N GLU A 76 -6.07 10.95 -15.44
CA GLU A 76 -4.99 10.94 -16.45
C GLU A 76 -4.02 12.10 -16.29
N ASN A 77 -4.52 13.27 -15.84
CA ASN A 77 -3.68 14.44 -15.66
C ASN A 77 -3.03 14.47 -14.30
N PHE A 78 -1.72 14.54 -14.25
CA PHE A 78 -0.97 14.54 -12.99
C PHE A 78 -1.38 15.70 -12.06
N LYS A 79 -1.71 16.86 -12.60
CA LYS A 79 -2.21 18.03 -11.85
C LYS A 79 -3.52 17.80 -11.10
N ASP A 80 -4.29 16.80 -11.50
CA ASP A 80 -5.57 16.46 -10.88
C ASP A 80 -5.43 15.34 -9.86
N CYS A 81 -4.21 14.74 -9.75
CA CYS A 81 -3.94 13.58 -8.88
C CYS A 81 -3.89 13.94 -7.39
N MET A 82 -4.47 13.07 -6.57
CA MET A 82 -4.28 13.02 -5.13
C MET A 82 -3.30 11.92 -4.78
N ILE A 83 -2.18 12.26 -4.14
CA ILE A 83 -1.08 11.33 -3.90
C ILE A 83 -0.87 11.11 -2.39
N GLY A 84 -0.78 9.84 -1.99
CA GLY A 84 -0.36 9.45 -0.64
C GLY A 84 1.16 9.32 -0.54
N THR A 85 1.72 9.51 0.66
CA THR A 85 3.16 9.31 0.90
C THR A 85 3.48 9.09 2.37
N GLY A 86 4.61 8.41 2.65
CA GLY A 86 5.27 8.44 3.95
C GLY A 86 6.42 9.45 3.96
N ILE A 87 6.54 10.20 5.03
CA ILE A 87 7.63 11.15 5.24
C ILE A 87 8.61 10.57 6.25
N PRO A 88 9.91 10.45 5.93
CA PRO A 88 10.90 10.03 6.90
C PRO A 88 10.84 10.91 8.17
N HIS A 89 10.83 10.27 9.34
CA HIS A 89 10.79 10.95 10.62
C HIS A 89 12.02 10.63 11.47
N ASN A 90 12.07 11.12 12.70
CA ASN A 90 13.21 10.91 13.61
C ASN A 90 13.63 9.43 13.68
N GLY A 91 14.92 9.17 13.51
CA GLY A 91 15.49 7.82 13.44
C GLY A 91 15.46 7.15 12.06
N MET A 92 14.89 7.80 11.03
CA MET A 92 14.93 7.32 9.65
C MET A 92 15.95 8.11 8.82
N GLU A 93 16.67 7.40 7.96
CA GLU A 93 17.60 8.02 6.99
C GLU A 93 16.87 8.45 5.70
N GLY A 94 17.54 9.32 4.91
CA GLY A 94 17.13 9.64 3.54
C GLY A 94 16.24 10.85 3.40
N HIS A 95 16.27 11.78 4.36
CA HIS A 95 15.58 13.07 4.23
C HIS A 95 16.09 13.88 3.04
N GLU A 96 17.42 13.89 2.82
CA GLU A 96 18.06 14.66 1.75
C GLU A 96 17.61 14.21 0.36
N GLU A 97 17.35 12.92 0.18
CA GLU A 97 16.83 12.37 -1.08
C GLU A 97 15.32 12.58 -1.22
N TYR A 98 14.59 12.51 -0.10
CA TYR A 98 13.14 12.57 -0.08
C TYR A 98 12.59 13.96 -0.36
N ILE A 99 13.14 15.00 0.27
CA ILE A 99 12.63 16.37 0.20
C ILE A 99 12.64 16.95 -1.23
N PRO A 100 13.71 16.78 -2.04
CA PRO A 100 13.69 17.24 -3.43
C PRO A 100 12.60 16.57 -4.28
N GLY A 101 12.38 15.27 -4.09
CA GLY A 101 11.31 14.52 -4.76
C GLY A 101 9.92 15.03 -4.36
N LEU A 102 9.70 15.16 -3.05
CA LEU A 102 8.44 15.71 -2.51
C LEU A 102 8.15 17.10 -3.08
N LYS A 103 9.15 18.01 -3.07
CA LYS A 103 9.02 19.38 -3.61
C LYS A 103 8.62 19.37 -5.09
N LYS A 104 9.20 18.47 -5.90
CA LYS A 104 8.85 18.35 -7.31
C LYS A 104 7.40 17.91 -7.49
N ILE A 105 6.98 16.87 -6.76
CA ILE A 105 5.61 16.35 -6.86
C ILE A 105 4.59 17.37 -6.37
N MET A 106 4.86 18.08 -5.26
CA MET A 106 3.98 19.12 -4.71
C MET A 106 3.59 20.20 -5.72
N ASN A 107 4.47 20.52 -6.66
CA ASN A 107 4.21 21.54 -7.68
C ASN A 107 3.36 21.04 -8.84
N GLU A 108 3.16 19.74 -8.96
CA GLU A 108 2.57 19.10 -10.14
C GLU A 108 1.21 18.46 -9.86
N VAL A 109 0.84 18.21 -8.58
CA VAL A 109 -0.34 17.45 -8.21
C VAL A 109 -1.39 18.32 -7.51
N SER A 110 -2.64 17.84 -7.51
CA SER A 110 -3.77 18.48 -6.81
C SER A 110 -3.58 18.49 -5.28
N GLY A 111 -2.94 17.47 -4.74
CA GLY A 111 -2.67 17.42 -3.31
C GLY A 111 -1.87 16.19 -2.88
N ILE A 112 -1.24 16.33 -1.70
CA ILE A 112 -0.49 15.24 -1.07
C ILE A 112 -1.08 14.95 0.30
N ARG A 113 -1.11 13.67 0.68
CA ARG A 113 -1.55 13.19 2.00
C ARG A 113 -0.45 12.35 2.64
N ARG A 114 -0.21 12.59 3.92
CA ARG A 114 0.62 11.75 4.78
C ARG A 114 -0.27 11.18 5.87
N MET A 115 -0.85 10.00 5.59
CA MET A 115 -1.86 9.42 6.48
C MET A 115 -1.24 8.57 7.60
N GLY A 116 -0.12 7.90 7.33
CA GLY A 116 0.68 7.18 8.33
C GLY A 116 0.23 5.74 8.62
N ALA A 117 -0.43 5.11 7.65
CA ALA A 117 -0.75 3.69 7.63
C ALA A 117 -0.61 3.20 6.18
N ALA A 118 0.51 2.54 5.88
CA ALA A 118 0.89 2.19 4.51
C ALA A 118 -0.10 1.24 3.83
N SER A 119 -0.65 0.29 4.57
CA SER A 119 -1.64 -0.64 4.02
C SER A 119 -2.94 0.07 3.64
N LEU A 120 -3.37 1.09 4.40
CA LEU A 120 -4.53 1.93 4.05
C LEU A 120 -4.23 2.83 2.85
N ASP A 121 -3.05 3.45 2.80
CA ASP A 121 -2.65 4.28 1.66
C ASP A 121 -2.69 3.46 0.36
N LEU A 122 -2.23 2.21 0.38
CA LEU A 122 -2.29 1.29 -0.76
C LEU A 122 -3.73 0.93 -1.16
N VAL A 123 -4.59 0.55 -0.22
CA VAL A 123 -5.98 0.22 -0.58
C VAL A 123 -6.78 1.44 -0.98
N TYR A 124 -6.38 2.63 -0.58
CA TYR A 124 -6.95 3.88 -1.10
C TYR A 124 -6.55 4.14 -2.55
N VAL A 125 -5.35 3.75 -2.97
CA VAL A 125 -5.00 3.71 -4.40
C VAL A 125 -5.88 2.69 -5.13
N ALA A 126 -6.02 1.48 -4.59
CA ALA A 126 -6.84 0.43 -5.19
C ALA A 126 -8.32 0.81 -5.34
N ALA A 127 -8.85 1.62 -4.40
CA ALA A 127 -10.23 2.11 -4.42
C ALA A 127 -10.42 3.43 -5.20
N GLY A 128 -9.36 3.96 -5.81
CA GLY A 128 -9.41 5.22 -6.55
C GLY A 128 -9.58 6.46 -5.68
N ARG A 129 -9.33 6.36 -4.37
CA ARG A 129 -9.32 7.50 -3.42
C ARG A 129 -8.02 8.29 -3.53
N PHE A 130 -6.91 7.60 -3.86
CA PHE A 130 -5.63 8.16 -4.26
C PHE A 130 -5.32 7.71 -5.68
N ASP A 131 -4.57 8.53 -6.40
CA ASP A 131 -4.09 8.22 -7.76
C ASP A 131 -2.71 7.58 -7.73
N GLY A 132 -1.99 7.75 -6.63
CA GLY A 132 -0.70 7.13 -6.38
C GLY A 132 -0.27 7.20 -4.92
N TYR A 133 0.73 6.39 -4.61
CA TYR A 133 1.36 6.35 -3.29
C TYR A 133 2.83 5.99 -3.46
N TRP A 134 3.72 6.65 -2.68
CA TRP A 134 5.12 6.24 -2.59
C TRP A 134 5.63 6.34 -1.16
N GLU A 135 6.45 5.39 -0.77
CA GLU A 135 7.14 5.40 0.52
C GLU A 135 8.39 4.53 0.46
N LYS A 136 9.34 4.75 1.39
CA LYS A 136 10.52 3.92 1.62
C LYS A 136 10.62 3.47 3.07
N ASN A 137 11.49 2.49 3.32
CA ASN A 137 11.71 1.88 4.64
C ASN A 137 10.50 1.10 5.17
N LEU A 138 9.65 0.61 4.26
CA LEU A 138 8.51 -0.24 4.57
C LEU A 138 8.94 -1.67 4.83
N LYS A 139 8.26 -2.33 5.76
CA LYS A 139 8.41 -3.78 6.00
C LYS A 139 7.45 -4.55 5.10
N VAL A 140 7.75 -5.83 4.89
CA VAL A 140 6.89 -6.70 4.06
C VAL A 140 5.45 -6.74 4.56
N MET A 141 5.23 -6.72 5.88
CA MET A 141 3.91 -6.75 6.50
C MET A 141 3.07 -5.51 6.20
N ASP A 142 3.72 -4.35 6.02
CA ASP A 142 3.06 -3.07 5.73
C ASP A 142 2.48 -3.04 4.30
N ILE A 143 3.09 -3.80 3.37
CA ILE A 143 2.85 -3.63 1.93
C ILE A 143 2.37 -4.87 1.19
N ALA A 144 2.55 -6.08 1.74
CA ALA A 144 2.23 -7.32 1.02
C ALA A 144 0.74 -7.38 0.62
N ALA A 145 -0.17 -7.12 1.55
CA ALA A 145 -1.60 -7.17 1.29
C ALA A 145 -2.04 -6.06 0.31
N GLY A 146 -1.69 -4.81 0.62
CA GLY A 146 -2.06 -3.66 -0.20
C GLY A 146 -1.55 -3.76 -1.62
N SER A 147 -0.34 -4.29 -1.83
CA SER A 147 0.25 -4.48 -3.17
C SER A 147 -0.56 -5.42 -4.05
N LEU A 148 -1.03 -6.55 -3.52
CA LEU A 148 -1.90 -7.44 -4.29
C LEU A 148 -3.24 -6.75 -4.60
N ILE A 149 -3.83 -6.06 -3.62
CA ILE A 149 -5.12 -5.38 -3.81
C ILE A 149 -5.02 -4.31 -4.90
N VAL A 150 -3.92 -3.50 -4.94
CA VAL A 150 -3.68 -2.52 -6.00
C VAL A 150 -3.57 -3.19 -7.37
N LYS A 151 -2.76 -4.25 -7.50
CA LYS A 151 -2.59 -4.99 -8.76
C LYS A 151 -3.92 -5.58 -9.26
N GLU A 152 -4.71 -6.16 -8.37
CA GLU A 152 -6.02 -6.75 -8.69
C GLU A 152 -7.10 -5.69 -8.99
N ALA A 153 -6.93 -4.45 -8.48
CA ALA A 153 -7.74 -3.30 -8.86
C ALA A 153 -7.38 -2.70 -10.22
N GLY A 154 -6.31 -3.19 -10.86
CA GLY A 154 -5.85 -2.74 -12.17
C GLY A 154 -4.77 -1.65 -12.12
N GLY A 155 -4.20 -1.38 -10.96
CA GLY A 155 -3.06 -0.50 -10.76
C GLY A 155 -1.71 -1.18 -10.95
N SER A 156 -0.63 -0.41 -10.81
CA SER A 156 0.74 -0.88 -10.86
C SER A 156 1.44 -0.69 -9.52
N VAL A 157 2.31 -1.63 -9.15
CA VAL A 157 3.16 -1.56 -7.96
C VAL A 157 4.57 -1.94 -8.33
N THR A 158 5.52 -1.03 -8.09
CA THR A 158 6.95 -1.23 -8.37
C THR A 158 7.81 -0.67 -7.24
N ASP A 159 9.11 -0.92 -7.30
CA ASP A 159 10.08 -0.12 -6.54
C ASP A 159 10.41 1.20 -7.27
N PHE A 160 11.30 2.01 -6.70
CA PHE A 160 11.71 3.30 -7.27
C PHE A 160 12.51 3.18 -8.60
N GLN A 161 12.92 1.99 -9.00
CA GLN A 161 13.56 1.70 -10.27
C GLN A 161 12.60 1.05 -11.28
N GLY A 162 11.32 0.92 -10.95
CA GLY A 162 10.32 0.27 -11.79
C GLY A 162 10.39 -1.26 -11.77
N LYS A 163 11.08 -1.87 -10.75
CA LYS A 163 11.19 -3.32 -10.58
C LYS A 163 10.18 -3.86 -9.57
N GLU A 164 10.03 -5.18 -9.52
CA GLU A 164 9.11 -5.85 -8.58
C GLU A 164 9.77 -6.24 -7.23
N ASP A 165 10.92 -5.66 -6.90
CA ASP A 165 11.67 -5.99 -5.68
C ASP A 165 11.19 -5.23 -4.42
N TYR A 166 10.10 -4.49 -4.50
CA TYR A 166 9.58 -3.64 -3.40
C TYR A 166 9.32 -4.41 -2.10
N LEU A 167 8.87 -5.68 -2.16
CA LEU A 167 8.69 -6.50 -0.95
C LEU A 167 10.02 -6.79 -0.22
N LYS A 168 11.15 -6.77 -0.93
CA LYS A 168 12.48 -7.06 -0.37
C LYS A 168 13.19 -5.79 0.10
N ASN A 169 13.09 -4.72 -0.70
CA ASN A 169 13.86 -3.49 -0.46
C ASN A 169 13.07 -2.41 0.29
N GLY A 170 11.76 -2.60 0.50
CA GLY A 170 10.90 -1.68 1.25
C GLY A 170 10.72 -0.30 0.59
N LYS A 171 11.00 -0.17 -0.71
CA LYS A 171 10.76 1.04 -1.51
C LYS A 171 9.61 0.77 -2.45
N LEU A 172 8.54 1.52 -2.34
CA LEU A 172 7.33 1.23 -3.09
C LEU A 172 6.75 2.46 -3.76
N VAL A 173 6.31 2.28 -5.00
CA VAL A 173 5.44 3.18 -5.75
C VAL A 173 4.23 2.39 -6.22
N ALA A 174 3.05 2.85 -5.85
CA ALA A 174 1.78 2.32 -6.36
C ALA A 174 1.06 3.41 -7.15
N THR A 175 0.47 3.08 -8.29
CA THR A 175 -0.20 4.05 -9.16
C THR A 175 -1.44 3.47 -9.82
N ASN A 176 -2.32 4.36 -10.30
CA ASN A 176 -3.44 4.03 -11.17
C ASN A 176 -3.03 3.77 -12.63
N PHE A 177 -1.78 4.05 -13.00
CA PHE A 177 -1.24 3.78 -14.34
C PHE A 177 -0.68 2.35 -14.42
N LYS A 178 -0.77 1.76 -15.62
CA LYS A 178 -0.16 0.48 -15.98
C LYS A 178 1.22 0.66 -16.57
#